data_64c47848476d67d594d47d845b45a8ab
#
_entry.id   64c47848476d67d594d47d845b45a8ab
#
_cell.length_a   1.000
_cell.length_b   1.000
_cell.length_c   1.000
_cell.angle_alpha   90.00
_cell.angle_beta   90.00
_cell.angle_gamma   90.00
#
_symmetry.space_group_name_H-M   'P 1'
#
loop_
_entity.id
_entity.type
_entity.pdbx_description
1 polymer ?
#
loop_
_entity_poly.entity_id
_entity_poly.type
_entity_poly.pdbx_seq_one_letter_code
_entity_poly.pdbx_strand_id
1 'polypeptide(L)'
;MHETVREGAAGQAGAPPAGQGGAPAAGRGRRTLSVLRQVGTVLVRWREASVLIVALGMALYFRASQDVFLTHDNLRNIAQATAPTAIVAVGIVLLLVSGEIDLSVGVVAALTPFLVHYAVDLYGVPVVPALLLAFATAAGIGFCNGFIVTKLKVPSLVATLGSFYLLLGVLLTTSHAYPAQIPEAAQGRIQQIFGAGDWASLTWCLVIVAIFHVVLTRTRWGLHTISVGGNPVGATEAGIRVDRIKIGNFMIASMLGALAGLLEAFRINSIDPNIGGGTALVFTAISAAVIGGTALAGGSGTVIGALLGALILAELQNGFNLIGISANPFQLILGSAILISMIANQYLSRLRRRGGA
;
A
#
# COMPACT_ATOMS: atom_id res chain seq x y z
N MET A 1 28.16 78.81 -7.00
CA MET A 1 27.74 79.69 -8.13
C MET A 1 26.38 79.23 -8.51
N HIS A 2 25.44 80.04 -8.06
CA HIS A 2 24.29 80.68 -8.68
C HIS A 2 23.19 79.69 -9.10
N GLU A 3 22.05 79.70 -8.38
CA GLU A 3 20.91 80.65 -8.50
C GLU A 3 20.08 80.35 -9.73
N THR A 4 18.73 80.26 -9.77
CA THR A 4 17.59 80.83 -9.03
C THR A 4 16.31 80.18 -9.60
N VAL A 5 15.31 79.79 -8.81
CA VAL A 5 14.03 80.47 -8.46
C VAL A 5 13.14 80.89 -9.64
N ARG A 6 11.88 80.40 -9.65
CA ARG A 6 10.53 81.05 -9.71
C ARG A 6 9.45 80.05 -10.09
N GLU A 7 8.50 79.73 -9.20
CA GLU A 7 7.21 80.34 -8.90
C GLU A 7 6.32 80.68 -10.09
N GLY A 8 5.09 80.18 -10.03
CA GLY A 8 3.97 80.73 -10.76
C GLY A 8 2.73 79.84 -10.92
N ALA A 9 1.84 79.88 -9.91
CA ALA A 9 0.40 80.16 -9.95
C ALA A 9 -0.57 79.27 -10.74
N ALA A 10 -1.46 78.67 -10.02
CA ALA A 10 -2.92 78.63 -10.02
C ALA A 10 -3.68 78.47 -11.34
N GLY A 11 -4.55 77.48 -11.36
CA GLY A 11 -5.67 77.35 -12.28
C GLY A 11 -6.67 76.25 -11.80
N GLN A 12 -7.71 76.73 -11.08
CA GLN A 12 -8.95 75.98 -10.80
C GLN A 12 -9.73 75.74 -12.06
N ALA A 13 -10.16 74.46 -12.31
CA ALA A 13 -11.35 74.21 -13.11
C ALA A 13 -11.90 72.80 -12.94
N GLY A 14 -13.12 72.70 -12.41
CA GLY A 14 -14.18 71.85 -12.92
C GLY A 14 -14.15 70.35 -12.64
N ALA A 15 -14.86 69.96 -11.59
CA ALA A 15 -15.31 68.55 -11.46
C ALA A 15 -16.48 68.26 -12.43
N PRO A 16 -16.48 67.16 -13.17
CA PRO A 16 -17.69 66.63 -13.82
C PRO A 16 -18.39 65.57 -12.93
N PRO A 17 -19.70 65.33 -13.16
CA PRO A 17 -20.62 64.67 -12.25
C PRO A 17 -20.46 63.12 -12.22
N ALA A 18 -20.84 62.54 -11.06
CA ALA A 18 -20.90 61.09 -10.77
C ALA A 18 -21.82 60.36 -11.76
N GLY A 19 -21.19 59.53 -12.58
CA GLY A 19 -21.90 58.50 -13.36
C GLY A 19 -22.15 57.28 -12.49
N GLN A 20 -23.41 56.93 -12.26
CA GLN A 20 -23.86 55.68 -11.70
C GLN A 20 -23.56 54.56 -12.70
N GLY A 21 -22.47 53.84 -12.51
CA GLY A 21 -22.12 52.64 -13.24
C GLY A 21 -22.43 51.41 -12.42
N GLY A 22 -23.38 50.60 -12.88
CA GLY A 22 -23.86 49.40 -12.21
C GLY A 22 -22.74 48.41 -11.89
N ALA A 23 -22.79 47.84 -10.70
CA ALA A 23 -21.90 46.75 -10.24
C ALA A 23 -22.08 45.51 -11.13
N PRO A 24 -21.00 44.94 -11.73
CA PRO A 24 -21.13 43.70 -12.46
C PRO A 24 -21.30 42.55 -11.47
N ALA A 25 -22.26 41.65 -11.80
CA ALA A 25 -22.58 40.43 -11.09
C ALA A 25 -21.39 39.42 -11.14
N ALA A 26 -20.31 39.71 -10.42
CA ALA A 26 -19.07 38.88 -10.38
C ALA A 26 -18.96 37.98 -9.13
N GLY A 27 -20.09 37.70 -8.45
CA GLY A 27 -20.06 37.02 -7.15
C GLY A 27 -20.08 35.48 -7.19
N ARG A 28 -20.66 34.86 -8.21
CA ARG A 28 -20.84 33.39 -8.23
C ARG A 28 -19.61 32.62 -8.76
N GLY A 29 -18.94 33.10 -9.78
CA GLY A 29 -17.77 32.44 -10.36
C GLY A 29 -16.51 32.45 -9.46
N ARG A 30 -16.35 33.52 -8.66
CA ARG A 30 -15.22 33.61 -7.72
C ARG A 30 -15.40 32.72 -6.52
N ARG A 31 -16.60 32.45 -6.02
CA ARG A 31 -16.86 31.50 -4.92
C ARG A 31 -16.66 30.07 -5.35
N THR A 32 -17.08 29.64 -6.54
CA THR A 32 -16.85 28.30 -7.07
C THR A 32 -15.35 28.03 -7.30
N LEU A 33 -14.61 28.98 -7.84
CA LEU A 33 -13.17 28.88 -8.03
C LEU A 33 -12.39 28.82 -6.67
N SER A 34 -12.86 29.57 -5.66
CA SER A 34 -12.23 29.52 -4.31
C SER A 34 -12.53 28.19 -3.60
N VAL A 35 -13.73 27.65 -3.75
CA VAL A 35 -14.09 26.33 -3.19
C VAL A 35 -13.30 25.21 -3.90
N LEU A 36 -13.22 25.25 -5.23
CA LEU A 36 -12.41 24.29 -6.00
C LEU A 36 -10.92 24.39 -5.63
N ARG A 37 -10.42 25.59 -5.40
CA ARG A 37 -9.03 25.80 -4.96
C ARG A 37 -8.81 25.36 -3.52
N GLN A 38 -9.76 25.56 -2.62
CA GLN A 38 -9.72 25.06 -1.25
C GLN A 38 -9.84 23.53 -1.21
N VAL A 39 -10.76 22.94 -1.96
CA VAL A 39 -10.87 21.47 -2.11
C VAL A 39 -9.59 20.90 -2.73
N GLY A 40 -9.05 21.54 -3.76
CA GLY A 40 -7.77 21.15 -4.36
C GLY A 40 -6.60 21.21 -3.36
N THR A 41 -6.53 22.25 -2.51
CA THR A 41 -5.48 22.35 -1.48
C THR A 41 -5.64 21.33 -0.36
N VAL A 42 -6.86 20.99 0.04
CA VAL A 42 -7.14 19.92 1.02
C VAL A 42 -6.81 18.57 0.43
N LEU A 43 -7.19 18.27 -0.82
CA LEU A 43 -6.87 17.02 -1.52
C LEU A 43 -5.35 16.82 -1.72
N VAL A 44 -4.63 17.91 -2.02
CA VAL A 44 -3.15 17.88 -2.14
C VAL A 44 -2.48 17.71 -0.78
N ARG A 45 -3.12 18.17 0.30
CA ARG A 45 -2.59 18.10 1.66
C ARG A 45 -2.81 16.74 2.32
N TRP A 46 -3.88 16.04 1.96
CA TRP A 46 -4.24 14.73 2.49
C TRP A 46 -4.15 13.69 1.36
N ARG A 47 -3.02 12.99 1.28
CA ARG A 47 -2.78 11.96 0.25
C ARG A 47 -3.87 10.89 0.24
N GLU A 48 -4.32 10.47 1.41
CA GLU A 48 -5.35 9.46 1.59
C GLU A 48 -6.72 9.91 1.10
N ALA A 49 -7.04 11.21 1.19
CA ALA A 49 -8.34 11.74 0.78
C ALA A 49 -8.61 11.56 -0.72
N SER A 50 -7.59 11.72 -1.57
CA SER A 50 -7.73 11.51 -3.02
C SER A 50 -8.00 10.05 -3.35
N VAL A 51 -7.30 9.13 -2.67
CA VAL A 51 -7.49 7.68 -2.86
C VAL A 51 -8.86 7.23 -2.35
N LEU A 52 -9.30 7.77 -1.20
CA LEU A 52 -10.64 7.52 -0.65
C LEU A 52 -11.76 8.00 -1.61
N ILE A 53 -11.60 9.18 -2.22
CA ILE A 53 -12.59 9.69 -3.19
C ILE A 53 -12.68 8.76 -4.40
N VAL A 54 -11.56 8.23 -4.88
CA VAL A 54 -11.54 7.26 -5.98
C VAL A 54 -12.27 5.98 -5.57
N ALA A 55 -11.98 5.42 -4.38
CA ALA A 55 -12.67 4.23 -3.88
C ALA A 55 -14.19 4.47 -3.78
N LEU A 56 -14.61 5.57 -3.14
CA LEU A 56 -16.04 5.89 -3.04
C LEU A 56 -16.70 6.11 -4.42
N GLY A 57 -16.02 6.77 -5.35
CA GLY A 57 -16.49 6.98 -6.72
C GLY A 57 -16.68 5.65 -7.46
N MET A 58 -15.76 4.72 -7.28
CA MET A 58 -15.86 3.36 -7.85
C MET A 58 -17.01 2.56 -7.22
N ALA A 59 -17.14 2.60 -5.89
CA ALA A 59 -18.24 1.95 -5.20
C ALA A 59 -19.60 2.46 -5.70
N LEU A 60 -19.74 3.77 -5.90
CA LEU A 60 -20.95 4.38 -6.45
C LEU A 60 -21.19 3.96 -7.92
N TYR A 61 -20.14 3.93 -8.74
CA TYR A 61 -20.23 3.51 -10.14
C TYR A 61 -20.72 2.05 -10.25
N PHE A 62 -20.06 1.13 -9.51
CA PHE A 62 -20.45 -0.27 -9.54
C PHE A 62 -21.82 -0.51 -8.90
N ARG A 63 -22.21 0.25 -7.87
CA ARG A 63 -23.56 0.18 -7.30
C ARG A 63 -24.62 0.64 -8.31
N ALA A 64 -24.33 1.66 -9.10
CA ALA A 64 -25.24 2.13 -10.16
C ALA A 64 -25.34 1.13 -11.34
N SER A 65 -24.27 0.33 -11.55
CA SER A 65 -24.22 -0.67 -12.63
C SER A 65 -24.79 -2.03 -12.20
N GLN A 66 -24.69 -2.39 -10.90
CA GLN A 66 -25.05 -3.70 -10.36
C GLN A 66 -25.66 -3.57 -8.96
N ASP A 67 -26.92 -3.92 -8.83
CA ASP A 67 -27.65 -3.81 -7.55
C ASP A 67 -27.06 -4.66 -6.42
N VAL A 68 -26.37 -5.74 -6.76
CA VAL A 68 -25.74 -6.66 -5.79
C VAL A 68 -24.42 -6.13 -5.26
N PHE A 69 -23.85 -5.05 -5.80
CA PHE A 69 -22.49 -4.60 -5.44
C PHE A 69 -22.34 -4.23 -3.96
N LEU A 70 -23.33 -3.55 -3.36
CA LEU A 70 -23.33 -3.17 -1.94
C LEU A 70 -24.15 -4.12 -1.05
N THR A 71 -24.46 -5.34 -1.50
CA THR A 71 -25.07 -6.34 -0.62
C THR A 71 -24.07 -6.83 0.43
N HIS A 72 -24.58 -7.31 1.57
CA HIS A 72 -23.75 -7.82 2.67
C HIS A 72 -22.75 -8.90 2.19
N ASP A 73 -23.21 -9.85 1.39
CA ASP A 73 -22.37 -10.95 0.90
C ASP A 73 -21.27 -10.46 -0.03
N ASN A 74 -21.58 -9.49 -0.91
CA ASN A 74 -20.59 -8.95 -1.82
C ASN A 74 -19.58 -8.05 -1.09
N LEU A 75 -20.02 -7.26 -0.10
CA LEU A 75 -19.11 -6.48 0.75
C LEU A 75 -18.16 -7.38 1.53
N ARG A 76 -18.65 -8.54 2.00
CA ARG A 76 -17.79 -9.57 2.61
C ARG A 76 -16.75 -10.10 1.62
N ASN A 77 -17.15 -10.40 0.38
CA ASN A 77 -16.23 -10.86 -0.66
C ASN A 77 -15.15 -9.80 -0.97
N ILE A 78 -15.53 -8.53 -1.10
CA ILE A 78 -14.58 -7.42 -1.28
C ILE A 78 -13.62 -7.32 -0.09
N ALA A 79 -14.13 -7.41 1.14
CA ALA A 79 -13.32 -7.35 2.35
C ALA A 79 -12.32 -8.52 2.43
N GLN A 80 -12.76 -9.74 2.12
CA GLN A 80 -11.92 -10.93 2.08
C GLN A 80 -10.83 -10.85 1.00
N ALA A 81 -11.13 -10.28 -0.18
CA ALA A 81 -10.15 -10.06 -1.23
C ALA A 81 -9.15 -8.94 -0.89
N THR A 82 -9.63 -7.89 -0.20
CA THR A 82 -8.80 -6.75 0.22
C THR A 82 -7.77 -7.15 1.29
N ALA A 83 -8.16 -7.97 2.25
CA ALA A 83 -7.39 -8.20 3.47
C ALA A 83 -5.98 -8.79 3.23
N PRO A 84 -5.77 -9.89 2.49
CA PRO A 84 -4.44 -10.43 2.25
C PRO A 84 -3.54 -9.44 1.51
N THR A 85 -4.08 -8.79 0.48
CA THR A 85 -3.37 -7.78 -0.30
C THR A 85 -2.95 -6.59 0.56
N ALA A 86 -3.84 -6.08 1.41
CA ALA A 86 -3.54 -4.95 2.30
C ALA A 86 -2.49 -5.32 3.36
N ILE A 87 -2.55 -6.51 3.95
CA ILE A 87 -1.57 -6.97 4.93
C ILE A 87 -0.18 -7.04 4.31
N VAL A 88 -0.03 -7.64 3.12
CA VAL A 88 1.24 -7.66 2.40
C VAL A 88 1.67 -6.25 2.01
N ALA A 89 0.74 -5.41 1.54
CA ALA A 89 1.03 -4.03 1.16
C ALA A 89 1.57 -3.19 2.34
N VAL A 90 1.14 -3.44 3.58
CA VAL A 90 1.73 -2.82 4.77
C VAL A 90 3.22 -3.14 4.90
N GLY A 91 3.61 -4.40 4.72
CA GLY A 91 5.03 -4.82 4.70
C GLY A 91 5.81 -4.15 3.56
N ILE A 92 5.22 -4.14 2.37
CA ILE A 92 5.78 -3.47 1.19
C ILE A 92 5.95 -1.96 1.42
N VAL A 93 5.00 -1.28 2.09
CA VAL A 93 5.13 0.13 2.46
C VAL A 93 6.39 0.37 3.31
N LEU A 94 6.64 -0.44 4.33
CA LEU A 94 7.83 -0.29 5.17
C LEU A 94 9.12 -0.48 4.36
N LEU A 95 9.15 -1.45 3.45
CA LEU A 95 10.28 -1.68 2.56
C LEU A 95 10.46 -0.52 1.58
N LEU A 96 9.42 -0.15 0.84
CA LEU A 96 9.49 0.97 -0.11
C LEU A 96 9.89 2.27 0.57
N VAL A 97 9.33 2.57 1.74
CA VAL A 97 9.70 3.76 2.52
C VAL A 97 11.17 3.73 2.92
N SER A 98 11.76 2.56 3.20
CA SER A 98 13.21 2.42 3.47
C SER A 98 14.08 2.32 2.20
N GLY A 99 13.48 2.42 1.00
CA GLY A 99 14.17 2.37 -0.28
C GLY A 99 14.50 0.97 -0.77
N GLU A 100 13.79 -0.06 -0.29
CA GLU A 100 14.01 -1.47 -0.65
C GLU A 100 12.74 -2.12 -1.22
N ILE A 101 12.93 -3.24 -1.92
CA ILE A 101 11.85 -4.06 -2.48
C ILE A 101 12.11 -5.51 -2.12
N ASP A 102 11.06 -6.27 -1.76
CA ASP A 102 11.15 -7.71 -1.54
C ASP A 102 10.08 -8.45 -2.38
N LEU A 103 10.54 -9.17 -3.39
CA LEU A 103 9.67 -9.99 -4.24
C LEU A 103 9.38 -11.37 -3.61
N SER A 104 10.20 -11.81 -2.65
CA SER A 104 10.05 -13.14 -2.05
C SER A 104 8.85 -13.25 -1.11
N VAL A 105 8.30 -12.13 -0.63
CA VAL A 105 7.15 -12.08 0.30
C VAL A 105 5.95 -12.87 -0.23
N GLY A 106 5.71 -12.85 -1.55
CA GLY A 106 4.62 -13.60 -2.16
C GLY A 106 4.81 -15.12 -2.05
N VAL A 107 6.03 -15.61 -2.27
CA VAL A 107 6.33 -17.05 -2.10
C VAL A 107 6.35 -17.44 -0.63
N VAL A 108 6.80 -16.56 0.27
CA VAL A 108 6.70 -16.78 1.72
C VAL A 108 5.23 -16.98 2.13
N ALA A 109 4.30 -16.21 1.54
CA ALA A 109 2.88 -16.39 1.79
C ALA A 109 2.37 -17.78 1.36
N ALA A 110 2.82 -18.30 0.23
CA ALA A 110 2.45 -19.65 -0.24
C ALA A 110 3.17 -20.76 0.58
N LEU A 111 4.44 -20.56 0.93
CA LEU A 111 5.25 -21.56 1.65
C LEU A 111 4.80 -21.75 3.10
N THR A 112 4.40 -20.68 3.78
CA THR A 112 4.11 -20.70 5.23
C THR A 112 3.00 -21.70 5.61
N PRO A 113 1.83 -21.75 4.91
CA PRO A 113 0.82 -22.77 5.19
C PRO A 113 1.32 -24.20 4.98
N PHE A 114 2.18 -24.46 3.98
CA PHE A 114 2.81 -25.77 3.79
C PHE A 114 3.72 -26.15 4.95
N LEU A 115 4.47 -25.20 5.51
CA LEU A 115 5.30 -25.47 6.69
C LEU A 115 4.44 -25.89 7.88
N VAL A 116 3.27 -25.27 8.08
CA VAL A 116 2.32 -25.68 9.12
C VAL A 116 1.78 -27.09 8.82
N HIS A 117 1.36 -27.35 7.57
CA HIS A 117 0.87 -28.66 7.15
C HIS A 117 1.91 -29.75 7.40
N TYR A 118 3.17 -29.58 6.95
CA TYR A 118 4.22 -30.55 7.17
C TYR A 118 4.54 -30.75 8.66
N ALA A 119 4.64 -29.67 9.43
CA ALA A 119 4.93 -29.78 10.85
C ALA A 119 3.85 -30.56 11.60
N VAL A 120 2.57 -30.34 11.28
CA VAL A 120 1.44 -31.00 11.96
C VAL A 120 1.24 -32.42 11.43
N ASP A 121 1.06 -32.59 10.11
CA ASP A 121 0.59 -33.85 9.54
C ASP A 121 1.71 -34.87 9.34
N LEU A 122 2.95 -34.45 9.05
CA LEU A 122 4.08 -35.37 8.88
C LEU A 122 4.88 -35.59 10.17
N TYR A 123 5.02 -34.55 11.00
CA TYR A 123 5.87 -34.62 12.19
C TYR A 123 5.11 -34.61 13.52
N GLY A 124 3.78 -34.54 13.50
CA GLY A 124 2.94 -34.54 14.70
C GLY A 124 3.12 -33.35 15.63
N VAL A 125 3.67 -32.24 15.13
CA VAL A 125 3.86 -31.02 15.94
C VAL A 125 2.50 -30.40 16.24
N PRO A 126 2.21 -30.00 17.49
CA PRO A 126 0.96 -29.31 17.80
C PRO A 126 0.82 -28.00 17.00
N VAL A 127 -0.42 -27.62 16.64
CA VAL A 127 -0.71 -26.51 15.72
C VAL A 127 -0.07 -25.18 16.14
N VAL A 128 -0.16 -24.83 17.43
CA VAL A 128 0.41 -23.55 17.91
C VAL A 128 1.90 -23.48 17.78
N PRO A 129 2.70 -24.46 18.22
CA PRO A 129 4.13 -24.55 17.91
C PRO A 129 4.44 -24.55 16.41
N ALA A 130 3.62 -25.23 15.57
CA ALA A 130 3.81 -25.24 14.13
C ALA A 130 3.62 -23.85 13.52
N LEU A 131 2.60 -23.09 13.95
CA LEU A 131 2.42 -21.68 13.56
C LEU A 131 3.61 -20.81 13.98
N LEU A 132 4.09 -20.94 15.21
CA LEU A 132 5.25 -20.19 15.69
C LEU A 132 6.51 -20.52 14.87
N LEU A 133 6.74 -21.79 14.54
CA LEU A 133 7.84 -22.22 13.68
C LEU A 133 7.74 -21.62 12.29
N ALA A 134 6.55 -21.60 11.70
CA ALA A 134 6.29 -21.02 10.39
C ALA A 134 6.56 -19.50 10.37
N PHE A 135 6.13 -18.76 11.38
CA PHE A 135 6.46 -17.35 11.53
C PHE A 135 7.95 -17.11 11.78
N ALA A 136 8.59 -17.94 12.58
CA ALA A 136 10.04 -17.86 12.80
C ALA A 136 10.83 -18.11 11.50
N THR A 137 10.38 -19.07 10.67
CA THR A 137 10.97 -19.33 9.35
C THR A 137 10.77 -18.11 8.42
N ALA A 138 9.58 -17.52 8.37
CA ALA A 138 9.34 -16.31 7.60
C ALA A 138 10.23 -15.15 8.06
N ALA A 139 10.36 -14.94 9.37
CA ALA A 139 11.28 -13.94 9.93
C ALA A 139 12.75 -14.23 9.56
N GLY A 140 13.15 -15.51 9.57
CA GLY A 140 14.48 -15.96 9.14
C GLY A 140 14.76 -15.68 7.67
N ILE A 141 13.79 -15.92 6.79
CA ILE A 141 13.88 -15.58 5.35
C ILE A 141 14.05 -14.07 5.19
N GLY A 142 13.22 -13.26 5.85
CA GLY A 142 13.35 -11.81 5.83
C GLY A 142 14.69 -11.32 6.38
N PHE A 143 15.19 -11.94 7.44
CA PHE A 143 16.52 -11.66 7.98
C PHE A 143 17.63 -11.95 6.95
N CYS A 144 17.58 -13.11 6.28
CA CYS A 144 18.56 -13.47 5.24
C CYS A 144 18.54 -12.47 4.09
N ASN A 145 17.35 -12.10 3.57
CA ASN A 145 17.22 -11.09 2.53
C ASN A 145 17.79 -9.75 2.97
N GLY A 146 17.38 -9.27 4.14
CA GLY A 146 17.88 -8.02 4.71
C GLY A 146 19.40 -8.05 4.95
N PHE A 147 19.95 -9.16 5.39
CA PHE A 147 21.40 -9.33 5.57
C PHE A 147 22.15 -9.27 4.23
N ILE A 148 21.68 -9.98 3.20
CA ILE A 148 22.27 -9.97 1.86
C ILE A 148 22.28 -8.54 1.30
N VAL A 149 21.17 -7.83 1.41
CA VAL A 149 21.04 -6.46 0.91
C VAL A 149 21.93 -5.48 1.67
N THR A 150 21.96 -5.55 3.00
CA THR A 150 22.65 -4.55 3.82
C THR A 150 24.13 -4.85 4.00
N LYS A 151 24.51 -6.10 4.22
CA LYS A 151 25.89 -6.52 4.51
C LYS A 151 26.68 -6.88 3.27
N LEU A 152 26.07 -7.63 2.35
CA LEU A 152 26.73 -8.01 1.10
C LEU A 152 26.54 -6.96 0.01
N LYS A 153 25.71 -5.89 0.26
CA LYS A 153 25.47 -4.77 -0.65
C LYS A 153 24.89 -5.18 -2.01
N VAL A 154 24.17 -6.31 -2.04
CA VAL A 154 23.46 -6.76 -3.24
C VAL A 154 22.18 -5.89 -3.38
N PRO A 155 21.86 -5.37 -4.58
CA PRO A 155 20.60 -4.67 -4.80
C PRO A 155 19.39 -5.52 -4.38
N SER A 156 18.44 -4.94 -3.64
CA SER A 156 17.32 -5.70 -3.05
C SER A 156 16.48 -6.44 -4.07
N LEU A 157 16.23 -5.84 -5.25
CA LEU A 157 15.50 -6.48 -6.33
C LEU A 157 16.17 -7.79 -6.78
N VAL A 158 17.51 -7.79 -6.90
CA VAL A 158 18.27 -8.97 -7.34
C VAL A 158 18.33 -10.04 -6.24
N ALA A 159 18.61 -9.63 -5.00
CA ALA A 159 18.67 -10.53 -3.86
C ALA A 159 17.33 -11.24 -3.64
N THR A 160 16.24 -10.48 -3.63
CA THR A 160 14.91 -11.03 -3.35
C THR A 160 14.31 -11.79 -4.53
N LEU A 161 14.70 -11.47 -5.77
CA LEU A 161 14.38 -12.29 -6.94
C LEU A 161 15.09 -13.66 -6.86
N GLY A 162 16.36 -13.70 -6.44
CA GLY A 162 17.07 -14.95 -6.19
C GLY A 162 16.39 -15.77 -5.10
N SER A 163 16.05 -15.14 -3.97
CA SER A 163 15.31 -15.79 -2.87
C SER A 163 13.93 -16.27 -3.31
N PHE A 164 13.22 -15.49 -4.14
CA PHE A 164 11.94 -15.88 -4.73
C PHE A 164 12.04 -17.23 -5.46
N TYR A 165 12.96 -17.35 -6.43
CA TYR A 165 13.11 -18.59 -7.18
C TYR A 165 13.62 -19.76 -6.34
N LEU A 166 14.50 -19.51 -5.37
CA LEU A 166 14.96 -20.53 -4.45
C LEU A 166 13.79 -21.08 -3.61
N LEU A 167 13.01 -20.21 -2.99
CA LEU A 167 11.86 -20.58 -2.17
C LEU A 167 10.74 -21.23 -3.00
N LEU A 168 10.50 -20.75 -4.22
CA LEU A 168 9.55 -21.35 -5.15
C LEU A 168 10.00 -22.77 -5.53
N GLY A 169 11.28 -22.96 -5.80
CA GLY A 169 11.86 -24.28 -6.07
C GLY A 169 11.66 -25.24 -4.88
N VAL A 170 11.93 -24.80 -3.65
CA VAL A 170 11.67 -25.58 -2.43
C VAL A 170 10.18 -25.91 -2.33
N LEU A 171 9.31 -24.93 -2.47
CA LEU A 171 7.86 -25.09 -2.38
C LEU A 171 7.33 -26.12 -3.39
N LEU A 172 7.65 -25.96 -4.66
CA LEU A 172 7.16 -26.86 -5.72
C LEU A 172 7.76 -28.28 -5.61
N THR A 173 9.01 -28.40 -5.18
CA THR A 173 9.66 -29.70 -4.98
C THR A 173 9.04 -30.45 -3.80
N THR A 174 8.81 -29.78 -2.68
CA THR A 174 8.27 -30.43 -1.47
C THR A 174 6.77 -30.73 -1.59
N SER A 175 6.00 -29.87 -2.26
CA SER A 175 4.56 -30.05 -2.48
C SER A 175 4.25 -30.90 -3.73
N HIS A 176 5.27 -31.24 -4.54
CA HIS A 176 5.09 -31.85 -5.87
C HIS A 176 4.13 -31.05 -6.76
N ALA A 177 4.03 -29.73 -6.52
CA ALA A 177 3.10 -28.81 -7.15
C ALA A 177 1.60 -29.17 -6.97
N TYR A 178 1.26 -30.00 -5.99
CA TYR A 178 -0.13 -30.35 -5.65
C TYR A 178 -0.61 -29.51 -4.45
N PRO A 179 -1.90 -29.08 -4.47
CA PRO A 179 -2.53 -28.49 -3.30
C PRO A 179 -2.61 -29.48 -2.12
N ALA A 180 -2.53 -28.94 -0.90
CA ALA A 180 -2.78 -29.65 0.34
C ALA A 180 -3.99 -29.08 1.07
N GLN A 181 -4.53 -29.84 2.01
CA GLN A 181 -5.57 -29.32 2.90
C GLN A 181 -4.95 -28.80 4.21
N ILE A 182 -5.68 -27.92 4.87
CA ILE A 182 -5.34 -27.52 6.22
C ILE A 182 -5.43 -28.73 7.16
N PRO A 183 -4.44 -28.94 8.04
CA PRO A 183 -4.45 -30.05 9.00
C PRO A 183 -5.75 -30.11 9.80
N GLU A 184 -6.32 -31.31 9.97
CA GLU A 184 -7.55 -31.49 10.75
C GLU A 184 -7.44 -30.93 12.17
N ALA A 185 -6.29 -31.08 12.80
CA ALA A 185 -5.98 -30.52 14.12
C ALA A 185 -6.05 -28.98 14.17
N ALA A 186 -5.91 -28.29 13.03
CA ALA A 186 -6.00 -26.85 12.92
C ALA A 186 -7.42 -26.35 12.58
N GLN A 187 -8.32 -27.26 12.24
CA GLN A 187 -9.72 -26.93 11.95
C GLN A 187 -10.47 -26.50 13.22
N GLY A 188 -11.64 -25.90 13.06
CA GLY A 188 -12.45 -25.43 14.16
C GLY A 188 -12.06 -24.04 14.64
N ARG A 189 -11.76 -23.85 15.94
CA ARG A 189 -11.54 -22.52 16.53
C ARG A 189 -10.33 -21.78 15.92
N ILE A 190 -9.23 -22.47 15.70
CA ILE A 190 -8.01 -21.88 15.11
C ILE A 190 -8.32 -21.41 13.70
N GLN A 191 -8.93 -22.26 12.89
CA GLN A 191 -9.34 -21.93 11.53
C GLN A 191 -10.28 -20.71 11.47
N GLN A 192 -11.28 -20.66 12.37
CA GLN A 192 -12.20 -19.52 12.46
C GLN A 192 -11.48 -18.21 12.77
N ILE A 193 -10.51 -18.24 13.71
CA ILE A 193 -9.73 -17.05 14.08
C ILE A 193 -8.84 -16.60 12.93
N PHE A 194 -8.22 -17.54 12.20
CA PHE A 194 -7.24 -17.23 11.15
C PHE A 194 -7.83 -17.06 9.75
N GLY A 195 -9.14 -17.15 9.53
CA GLY A 195 -9.65 -16.83 8.19
C GLY A 195 -11.01 -17.38 7.84
N ALA A 196 -11.45 -18.51 8.42
CA ALA A 196 -12.75 -19.12 8.11
C ALA A 196 -13.95 -18.36 8.71
N GLY A 197 -13.72 -17.52 9.72
CA GLY A 197 -14.77 -16.62 10.22
C GLY A 197 -15.08 -15.53 9.19
N ASP A 198 -16.35 -15.17 9.03
CA ASP A 198 -16.85 -14.25 8.01
C ASP A 198 -16.06 -12.95 7.89
N TRP A 199 -15.65 -12.38 9.01
CA TRP A 199 -14.91 -11.12 9.09
C TRP A 199 -13.49 -11.27 9.66
N ALA A 200 -12.99 -12.51 9.84
CA ALA A 200 -11.69 -12.77 10.46
C ALA A 200 -10.56 -12.10 9.68
N SER A 201 -10.50 -12.30 8.37
CA SER A 201 -9.46 -11.70 7.52
C SER A 201 -9.48 -10.18 7.57
N LEU A 202 -10.67 -9.55 7.54
CA LEU A 202 -10.80 -8.09 7.67
C LEU A 202 -10.38 -7.60 9.05
N THR A 203 -10.74 -8.32 10.12
CA THR A 203 -10.34 -7.98 11.49
C THR A 203 -8.81 -7.97 11.63
N TRP A 204 -8.14 -9.03 11.15
CA TRP A 204 -6.68 -9.07 11.10
C TRP A 204 -6.09 -7.94 10.28
N CYS A 205 -6.64 -7.67 9.10
CA CYS A 205 -6.21 -6.56 8.26
C CYS A 205 -6.28 -5.22 9.00
N LEU A 206 -7.42 -4.89 9.61
CA LEU A 206 -7.61 -3.63 10.32
C LEU A 206 -6.68 -3.51 11.54
N VAL A 207 -6.47 -4.60 12.29
CA VAL A 207 -5.52 -4.64 13.41
C VAL A 207 -4.10 -4.38 12.92
N ILE A 208 -3.65 -5.06 11.87
CA ILE A 208 -2.32 -4.87 11.29
C ILE A 208 -2.15 -3.44 10.76
N VAL A 209 -3.11 -2.94 10.01
CA VAL A 209 -3.10 -1.55 9.51
C VAL A 209 -3.01 -0.54 10.66
N ALA A 210 -3.81 -0.71 11.72
CA ALA A 210 -3.78 0.18 12.87
C ALA A 210 -2.42 0.16 13.58
N ILE A 211 -1.88 -1.05 13.84
CA ILE A 211 -0.56 -1.21 14.48
C ILE A 211 0.53 -0.53 13.64
N PHE A 212 0.61 -0.85 12.36
CA PHE A 212 1.69 -0.35 11.50
C PHE A 212 1.49 1.10 11.09
N HIS A 213 0.27 1.61 11.07
CA HIS A 213 0.04 3.05 10.98
C HIS A 213 0.65 3.79 12.17
N VAL A 214 0.43 3.30 13.39
CA VAL A 214 1.04 3.86 14.61
C VAL A 214 2.57 3.66 14.57
N VAL A 215 3.06 2.48 14.20
CA VAL A 215 4.50 2.22 14.09
C VAL A 215 5.16 3.21 13.14
N LEU A 216 4.60 3.41 11.94
CA LEU A 216 5.19 4.27 10.93
C LEU A 216 5.11 5.76 11.30
N THR A 217 4.00 6.20 11.94
CA THR A 217 3.73 7.64 12.16
C THR A 217 4.10 8.14 13.57
N ARG A 218 4.15 7.24 14.56
CA ARG A 218 4.28 7.63 15.98
C ARG A 218 5.47 7.02 16.70
N THR A 219 6.22 6.11 16.08
CA THR A 219 7.37 5.46 16.75
C THR A 219 8.71 5.89 16.17
N ARG A 220 9.78 5.68 16.96
CA ARG A 220 11.15 5.87 16.48
C ARG A 220 11.49 4.96 15.30
N TRP A 221 10.93 3.75 15.25
CA TRP A 221 11.15 2.83 14.14
C TRP A 221 10.65 3.41 12.81
N GLY A 222 9.44 3.93 12.80
CA GLY A 222 8.86 4.57 11.61
C GLY A 222 9.63 5.82 11.18
N LEU A 223 10.00 6.69 12.14
CA LEU A 223 10.83 7.86 11.85
C LEU A 223 12.18 7.46 11.24
N HIS A 224 12.85 6.46 11.80
CA HIS A 224 14.11 5.94 11.25
C HIS A 224 13.91 5.32 9.87
N THR A 225 12.83 4.57 9.64
CA THR A 225 12.49 4.00 8.32
C THR A 225 12.37 5.09 7.26
N ILE A 226 11.64 6.18 7.57
CA ILE A 226 11.49 7.34 6.68
C ILE A 226 12.83 8.02 6.42
N SER A 227 13.62 8.23 7.47
CA SER A 227 14.93 8.89 7.37
C SER A 227 15.90 8.07 6.52
N VAL A 228 15.95 6.75 6.73
CA VAL A 228 16.81 5.81 5.99
C VAL A 228 16.49 5.80 4.50
N GLY A 229 15.21 5.84 4.12
CA GLY A 229 14.83 5.85 2.71
C GLY A 229 14.94 7.24 2.07
N GLY A 230 14.80 8.32 2.85
CA GLY A 230 14.92 9.69 2.34
C GLY A 230 16.37 10.14 2.11
N ASN A 231 17.25 9.83 3.04
CA ASN A 231 18.69 10.11 2.95
C ASN A 231 19.48 9.11 3.82
N PRO A 232 19.93 7.98 3.26
CA PRO A 232 20.67 6.97 4.00
C PRO A 232 21.98 7.48 4.61
N VAL A 233 22.69 8.39 3.91
CA VAL A 233 23.95 8.97 4.38
C VAL A 233 23.69 9.86 5.59
N GLY A 234 22.78 10.83 5.47
CA GLY A 234 22.41 11.69 6.59
C GLY A 234 21.81 10.93 7.78
N ALA A 235 21.07 9.84 7.54
CA ALA A 235 20.59 8.97 8.60
C ALA A 235 21.74 8.32 9.37
N THR A 236 22.79 7.86 8.67
CA THR A 236 24.00 7.29 9.30
C THR A 236 24.74 8.34 10.11
N GLU A 237 24.92 9.55 9.58
CA GLU A 237 25.56 10.67 10.26
C GLU A 237 24.78 11.09 11.53
N ALA A 238 23.44 10.97 11.50
CA ALA A 238 22.58 11.17 12.68
C ALA A 238 22.60 9.99 13.67
N GLY A 239 23.45 8.98 13.47
CA GLY A 239 23.61 7.83 14.37
C GLY A 239 22.54 6.73 14.20
N ILE A 240 21.73 6.77 13.14
CA ILE A 240 20.74 5.73 12.85
C ILE A 240 21.45 4.49 12.25
N ARG A 241 21.21 3.32 12.84
CA ARG A 241 21.72 2.06 12.31
C ARG A 241 20.90 1.61 11.10
N VAL A 242 21.25 2.10 9.91
CA VAL A 242 20.54 1.88 8.64
C VAL A 242 20.30 0.38 8.39
N ASP A 243 21.34 -0.46 8.56
CA ASP A 243 21.26 -1.91 8.35
C ASP A 243 20.18 -2.56 9.23
N ARG A 244 20.13 -2.17 10.52
CA ARG A 244 19.16 -2.73 11.47
C ARG A 244 17.71 -2.39 11.07
N ILE A 245 17.48 -1.18 10.60
CA ILE A 245 16.14 -0.75 10.15
C ILE A 245 15.73 -1.53 8.90
N LYS A 246 16.61 -1.63 7.91
CA LYS A 246 16.34 -2.38 6.68
C LYS A 246 16.08 -3.86 6.96
N ILE A 247 16.98 -4.53 7.71
CA ILE A 247 16.81 -5.94 8.07
C ILE A 247 15.47 -6.16 8.79
N GLY A 248 15.14 -5.32 9.76
CA GLY A 248 13.87 -5.43 10.47
C GLY A 248 12.65 -5.23 9.58
N ASN A 249 12.70 -4.31 8.60
CA ASN A 249 11.62 -4.13 7.64
C ASN A 249 11.46 -5.34 6.71
N PHE A 250 12.55 -6.01 6.29
CA PHE A 250 12.49 -7.28 5.57
C PHE A 250 11.84 -8.38 6.41
N MET A 251 12.23 -8.52 7.68
CA MET A 251 11.63 -9.49 8.60
C MET A 251 10.13 -9.25 8.78
N ILE A 252 9.72 -8.00 9.02
CA ILE A 252 8.32 -7.63 9.18
C ILE A 252 7.54 -7.94 7.90
N ALA A 253 8.04 -7.57 6.73
CA ALA A 253 7.38 -7.82 5.46
C ALA A 253 7.17 -9.32 5.20
N SER A 254 8.20 -10.15 5.45
CA SER A 254 8.08 -11.60 5.32
C SER A 254 7.07 -12.20 6.31
N MET A 255 7.04 -11.73 7.57
CA MET A 255 6.05 -12.18 8.56
C MET A 255 4.61 -11.77 8.18
N LEU A 256 4.43 -10.58 7.61
CA LEU A 256 3.13 -10.14 7.10
C LEU A 256 2.70 -10.94 5.86
N GLY A 257 3.65 -11.33 5.00
CA GLY A 257 3.42 -12.28 3.92
C GLY A 257 2.95 -13.64 4.46
N ALA A 258 3.64 -14.18 5.46
CA ALA A 258 3.27 -15.41 6.14
C ALA A 258 1.85 -15.34 6.73
N LEU A 259 1.51 -14.24 7.41
CA LEU A 259 0.16 -14.04 7.97
C LEU A 259 -0.88 -14.02 6.87
N ALA A 260 -0.66 -13.28 5.78
CA ALA A 260 -1.60 -13.20 4.66
C ALA A 260 -1.84 -14.57 4.02
N GLY A 261 -0.78 -15.36 3.84
CA GLY A 261 -0.86 -16.71 3.30
C GLY A 261 -1.65 -17.66 4.21
N LEU A 262 -1.40 -17.62 5.52
CA LEU A 262 -2.16 -18.40 6.50
C LEU A 262 -3.64 -18.02 6.52
N LEU A 263 -3.96 -16.72 6.55
CA LEU A 263 -5.35 -16.23 6.52
C LEU A 263 -6.10 -16.75 5.28
N GLU A 264 -5.44 -16.70 4.12
CA GLU A 264 -6.05 -17.17 2.88
C GLU A 264 -6.22 -18.69 2.88
N ALA A 265 -5.20 -19.46 3.27
CA ALA A 265 -5.25 -20.91 3.33
C ALA A 265 -6.36 -21.41 4.31
N PHE A 266 -6.46 -20.79 5.49
CA PHE A 266 -7.51 -21.12 6.46
C PHE A 266 -8.90 -20.72 5.97
N ARG A 267 -9.01 -19.60 5.20
CA ARG A 267 -10.28 -19.14 4.64
C ARG A 267 -10.84 -20.11 3.63
N ILE A 268 -10.02 -20.58 2.68
CA ILE A 268 -10.46 -21.46 1.61
C ILE A 268 -10.32 -22.96 1.95
N ASN A 269 -9.81 -23.27 3.14
CA ASN A 269 -9.50 -24.64 3.60
C ASN A 269 -8.58 -25.40 2.64
N SER A 270 -7.68 -24.70 1.96
CA SER A 270 -6.77 -25.27 0.98
C SER A 270 -5.45 -24.51 0.97
N ILE A 271 -4.36 -25.25 0.75
CA ILE A 271 -3.01 -24.72 0.58
C ILE A 271 -2.60 -24.99 -0.86
N ASP A 272 -2.56 -23.93 -1.68
CA ASP A 272 -2.19 -24.07 -3.10
C ASP A 272 -0.76 -23.54 -3.31
N PRO A 273 0.19 -24.36 -3.78
CA PRO A 273 1.55 -23.93 -4.06
C PRO A 273 1.62 -22.94 -5.23
N ASN A 274 0.58 -22.90 -6.05
CA ASN A 274 0.45 -22.01 -7.20
C ASN A 274 -0.36 -20.74 -6.90
N ILE A 275 -0.81 -20.52 -5.65
CA ILE A 275 -1.58 -19.29 -5.30
C ILE A 275 -0.86 -18.05 -5.81
N GLY A 276 -1.35 -17.55 -6.93
CA GLY A 276 -0.80 -16.39 -7.61
C GLY A 276 0.67 -16.55 -8.04
N GLY A 277 1.20 -17.80 -8.09
CA GLY A 277 2.62 -18.04 -8.32
C GLY A 277 3.52 -17.29 -7.32
N GLY A 278 3.00 -16.86 -6.17
CA GLY A 278 3.64 -15.91 -5.27
C GLY A 278 3.81 -14.50 -5.87
N THR A 279 3.75 -14.37 -7.19
CA THR A 279 3.99 -13.09 -7.90
C THR A 279 2.75 -12.21 -7.93
N ALA A 280 1.57 -12.76 -8.20
CA ALA A 280 0.35 -11.96 -8.32
C ALA A 280 0.06 -11.19 -7.03
N LEU A 281 0.16 -11.82 -5.86
CA LEU A 281 -0.08 -11.20 -4.57
C LEU A 281 0.92 -10.05 -4.30
N VAL A 282 2.22 -10.28 -4.52
CA VAL A 282 3.23 -9.26 -4.25
C VAL A 282 3.13 -8.07 -5.21
N PHE A 283 2.88 -8.32 -6.50
CA PHE A 283 2.69 -7.22 -7.46
C PHE A 283 1.41 -6.43 -7.20
N THR A 284 0.32 -7.11 -6.82
CA THR A 284 -0.92 -6.42 -6.41
C THR A 284 -0.70 -5.59 -5.14
N ALA A 285 0.06 -6.11 -4.17
CA ALA A 285 0.40 -5.38 -2.94
C ALA A 285 1.33 -4.18 -3.19
N ILE A 286 2.33 -4.31 -4.08
CA ILE A 286 3.16 -3.17 -4.52
C ILE A 286 2.27 -2.12 -5.20
N SER A 287 1.36 -2.55 -6.09
CA SER A 287 0.42 -1.67 -6.77
C SER A 287 -0.48 -0.93 -5.79
N ALA A 288 -1.03 -1.64 -4.80
CA ALA A 288 -1.84 -1.07 -3.73
C ALA A 288 -1.06 -0.01 -2.94
N ALA A 289 0.20 -0.29 -2.56
CA ALA A 289 1.06 0.65 -1.86
C ALA A 289 1.35 1.91 -2.70
N VAL A 290 1.61 1.75 -4.02
CA VAL A 290 1.90 2.86 -4.95
C VAL A 290 0.65 3.69 -5.24
N ILE A 291 -0.49 3.05 -5.54
CA ILE A 291 -1.80 3.72 -5.71
C ILE A 291 -2.14 4.49 -4.43
N GLY A 292 -1.86 3.88 -3.25
CA GLY A 292 -1.99 4.51 -1.95
C GLY A 292 -1.05 5.67 -1.68
N GLY A 293 -0.14 6.01 -2.62
CA GLY A 293 0.74 7.17 -2.55
C GLY A 293 2.10 6.91 -1.90
N THR A 294 2.53 5.65 -1.75
CA THR A 294 3.90 5.32 -1.30
C THR A 294 4.89 5.57 -2.43
N ALA A 295 5.98 6.27 -2.12
CA ALA A 295 7.01 6.59 -3.10
C ALA A 295 7.96 5.41 -3.30
N LEU A 296 8.19 5.00 -4.56
CA LEU A 296 9.18 3.96 -4.90
C LEU A 296 10.63 4.39 -4.63
N ALA A 297 10.90 5.70 -4.66
CA ALA A 297 12.22 6.25 -4.37
C ALA A 297 12.57 6.30 -2.88
N GLY A 298 11.69 5.86 -2.01
CA GLY A 298 11.88 5.88 -0.56
C GLY A 298 11.47 7.19 0.14
N GLY A 299 11.59 7.21 1.45
CA GLY A 299 11.41 8.39 2.30
C GLY A 299 9.97 8.83 2.53
N SER A 300 8.97 8.25 1.88
CA SER A 300 7.57 8.62 2.11
C SER A 300 6.58 7.52 1.71
N GLY A 301 5.58 7.30 2.55
CA GLY A 301 4.53 6.32 2.33
C GLY A 301 3.48 6.37 3.42
N THR A 302 2.36 5.69 3.20
CA THR A 302 1.24 5.66 4.14
C THR A 302 0.59 4.28 4.16
N VAL A 303 0.44 3.74 5.35
CA VAL A 303 -0.19 2.43 5.59
C VAL A 303 -1.69 2.49 5.27
N ILE A 304 -2.36 3.60 5.64
CA ILE A 304 -3.79 3.79 5.32
C ILE A 304 -3.98 3.89 3.80
N GLY A 305 -3.08 4.61 3.11
CA GLY A 305 -3.12 4.68 1.65
C GLY A 305 -3.00 3.30 1.01
N ALA A 306 -2.12 2.43 1.50
CA ALA A 306 -1.98 1.07 0.98
C ALA A 306 -3.26 0.22 1.21
N LEU A 307 -3.93 0.35 2.35
CA LEU A 307 -5.24 -0.26 2.58
C LEU A 307 -6.27 0.21 1.54
N LEU A 308 -6.36 1.54 1.33
CA LEU A 308 -7.28 2.10 0.34
C LEU A 308 -6.92 1.67 -1.09
N GLY A 309 -5.63 1.58 -1.41
CA GLY A 309 -5.17 1.06 -2.69
C GLY A 309 -5.56 -0.41 -2.90
N ALA A 310 -5.43 -1.25 -1.87
CA ALA A 310 -5.87 -2.64 -1.90
C ALA A 310 -7.39 -2.75 -2.06
N LEU A 311 -8.16 -1.89 -1.38
CA LEU A 311 -9.61 -1.82 -1.51
C LEU A 311 -10.01 -1.46 -2.96
N ILE A 312 -9.40 -0.44 -3.56
CA ILE A 312 -9.65 -0.05 -4.96
C ILE A 312 -9.42 -1.23 -5.91
N LEU A 313 -8.33 -1.98 -5.73
CA LEU A 313 -8.03 -3.12 -6.59
C LEU A 313 -9.05 -4.26 -6.40
N ALA A 314 -9.47 -4.51 -5.16
CA ALA A 314 -10.51 -5.50 -4.86
C ALA A 314 -11.89 -5.08 -5.41
N GLU A 315 -12.28 -3.80 -5.28
CA GLU A 315 -13.50 -3.25 -5.87
C GLU A 315 -13.51 -3.36 -7.39
N LEU A 316 -12.39 -3.03 -8.04
CA LEU A 316 -12.22 -3.19 -9.50
C LEU A 316 -12.41 -4.63 -9.93
N GLN A 317 -11.69 -5.56 -9.29
CA GLN A 317 -11.78 -6.98 -9.64
C GLN A 317 -13.19 -7.53 -9.42
N ASN A 318 -13.79 -7.24 -8.27
CA ASN A 318 -15.13 -7.68 -7.93
C ASN A 318 -16.18 -7.06 -8.87
N GLY A 319 -16.12 -5.74 -9.10
CA GLY A 319 -17.04 -5.02 -9.96
C GLY A 319 -17.00 -5.51 -11.40
N PHE A 320 -15.81 -5.78 -11.95
CA PHE A 320 -15.69 -6.35 -13.31
C PHE A 320 -16.24 -7.76 -13.41
N ASN A 321 -16.00 -8.60 -12.40
CA ASN A 321 -16.60 -9.94 -12.34
C ASN A 321 -18.13 -9.85 -12.34
N LEU A 322 -18.73 -8.92 -11.60
CA LEU A 322 -20.18 -8.74 -11.57
C LEU A 322 -20.77 -8.21 -12.89
N ILE A 323 -20.04 -7.39 -13.66
CA ILE A 323 -20.48 -6.91 -14.98
C ILE A 323 -20.21 -7.96 -16.08
N GLY A 324 -19.58 -9.10 -15.74
CA GLY A 324 -19.27 -10.16 -16.71
C GLY A 324 -18.01 -9.88 -17.56
N ILE A 325 -17.17 -8.94 -17.16
CA ILE A 325 -15.87 -8.72 -17.80
C ILE A 325 -14.91 -9.82 -17.36
N SER A 326 -14.30 -10.50 -18.33
CA SER A 326 -13.32 -11.57 -18.06
C SER A 326 -12.11 -11.09 -17.28
N ALA A 327 -11.41 -12.00 -16.59
CA ALA A 327 -10.24 -11.68 -15.78
C ALA A 327 -9.04 -11.11 -16.59
N ASN A 328 -8.94 -11.39 -17.89
CA ASN A 328 -7.81 -10.97 -18.72
C ASN A 328 -7.67 -9.43 -18.86
N PRO A 329 -8.73 -8.65 -19.12
CA PRO A 329 -8.65 -7.19 -19.11
C PRO A 329 -8.25 -6.60 -17.76
N PHE A 330 -8.47 -7.30 -16.64
CA PHE A 330 -8.07 -6.82 -15.32
C PHE A 330 -6.55 -6.59 -15.23
N GLN A 331 -5.75 -7.47 -15.84
CA GLN A 331 -4.27 -7.30 -15.86
C GLN A 331 -3.85 -6.03 -16.62
N LEU A 332 -4.52 -5.70 -17.72
CA LEU A 332 -4.27 -4.46 -18.46
C LEU A 332 -4.62 -3.23 -17.62
N ILE A 333 -5.75 -3.29 -16.92
CA ILE A 333 -6.20 -2.19 -16.06
C ILE A 333 -5.27 -2.03 -14.87
N LEU A 334 -4.85 -3.13 -14.24
CA LEU A 334 -3.89 -3.12 -13.15
C LEU A 334 -2.56 -2.48 -13.58
N GLY A 335 -2.00 -2.92 -14.71
CA GLY A 335 -0.77 -2.35 -15.26
C GLY A 335 -0.92 -0.87 -15.61
N SER A 336 -2.04 -0.48 -16.22
CA SER A 336 -2.33 0.92 -16.55
C SER A 336 -2.47 1.78 -15.29
N ALA A 337 -3.17 1.30 -14.26
CA ALA A 337 -3.36 1.99 -12.99
C ALA A 337 -2.01 2.23 -12.28
N ILE A 338 -1.11 1.24 -12.29
CA ILE A 338 0.24 1.37 -11.75
C ILE A 338 1.00 2.47 -12.50
N LEU A 339 1.06 2.40 -13.84
CA LEU A 339 1.80 3.37 -14.65
C LEU A 339 1.26 4.79 -14.46
N ILE A 340 -0.06 4.97 -14.51
CA ILE A 340 -0.71 6.28 -14.31
C ILE A 340 -0.39 6.81 -12.91
N SER A 341 -0.51 5.98 -11.86
CA SER A 341 -0.20 6.38 -10.49
C SER A 341 1.26 6.77 -10.31
N MET A 342 2.19 6.02 -10.93
CA MET A 342 3.62 6.32 -10.91
C MET A 342 3.93 7.65 -11.60
N ILE A 343 3.39 7.87 -12.80
CA ILE A 343 3.59 9.11 -13.58
C ILE A 343 3.01 10.29 -12.80
N ALA A 344 1.78 10.16 -12.28
CA ALA A 344 1.13 11.20 -11.49
C ALA A 344 1.93 11.53 -10.22
N ASN A 345 2.40 10.52 -9.48
CA ASN A 345 3.20 10.72 -8.27
C ASN A 345 4.54 11.41 -8.58
N GLN A 346 5.22 11.00 -9.66
CA GLN A 346 6.46 11.64 -10.13
C GLN A 346 6.24 13.11 -10.52
N TYR A 347 5.16 13.39 -11.25
CA TYR A 347 4.82 14.75 -11.67
C TYR A 347 4.47 15.65 -10.48
N LEU A 348 3.63 15.16 -9.56
CA LEU A 348 3.27 15.87 -8.32
C LEU A 348 4.48 16.12 -7.42
N SER A 349 5.41 15.18 -7.32
CA SER A 349 6.63 15.35 -6.53
C SER A 349 7.53 16.46 -7.08
N ARG A 350 7.62 16.58 -8.42
CA ARG A 350 8.35 17.68 -9.09
C ARG A 350 7.71 19.04 -8.85
N LEU A 351 6.37 19.11 -8.91
CA LEU A 351 5.64 20.35 -8.63
C LEU A 351 5.83 20.82 -7.18
N ARG A 352 5.80 19.90 -6.22
CA ARG A 352 6.04 20.22 -4.79
C ARG A 352 7.44 20.76 -4.54
N ARG A 353 8.46 20.22 -5.21
CA ARG A 353 9.85 20.73 -5.11
C ARG A 353 10.01 22.13 -5.71
N ARG A 354 9.21 22.50 -6.73
CA ARG A 354 9.23 23.83 -7.37
C ARG A 354 8.38 24.86 -6.62
N GLY A 355 7.39 24.47 -5.86
CA GLY A 355 6.51 25.37 -5.09
C GLY A 355 6.97 25.64 -3.67
N GLY A 356 8.08 25.08 -3.21
CA GLY A 356 8.68 25.26 -1.91
C GLY A 356 10.02 26.02 -1.91
N ALA A 357 10.33 26.66 -3.05
CA ALA A 357 11.50 27.55 -3.20
C ALA A 357 11.02 29.02 -3.21
#